data_9101e53722b264e3c3078a0b629b0c8e
#
_entry.id   9101e53722b264e3c3078a0b629b0c8e
#
_cell.length_a   1.000
_cell.length_b   1.000
_cell.length_c   1.000
_cell.angle_alpha   90.00
_cell.angle_beta   90.00
_cell.angle_gamma   90.00
#
_symmetry.space_group_name_H-M   'P 1'
#
loop_
_entity.id
_entity.type
_entity.pdbx_description
1 polymer ?
#
loop_
_entity_poly.entity_id
_entity_poly.type
_entity_poly.pdbx_seq_one_letter_code
_entity_poly.pdbx_strand_id
1 'polypeptide(L)'
;MRHCLDTTDFTVEEIDDLIHLATDIIADPKKYAHVCDGKKLATLFFEPSTRTRLSFEAAMMELGGNVLGFAAANSSSASKGETVGDTVKIVSCYADIIAMRHPLEGAPRVASFKSDVPIINAGDGGHSHPTQTLTDLLTIYREKGRLDHLTIGLCGDLKFGRTVHSLIKAMCRYTDVEFVLISPKELAVPDYIKTDVLDASGMKYTEVEHMEDVMPRLDVLYMTRIQRERFFSEDEYLRHKDAFVLDPEKLESAKSDLTIMHPLPRVHEITVDVDDDPRAKYFEQAKNGKYMRMALIMTLLKWGGVLE
;
A
#
# COMPACT_ATOMS: atom_id res chain seq x y z
N MET A 1 -21.45 4.18 -9.50
CA MET A 1 -20.79 3.26 -8.57
C MET A 1 -19.38 3.77 -8.29
N ARG A 2 -18.90 3.70 -7.05
CA ARG A 2 -17.53 4.11 -6.69
C ARG A 2 -16.61 2.90 -6.64
N HIS A 3 -15.36 3.13 -7.00
CA HIS A 3 -14.29 2.13 -6.99
C HIS A 3 -13.11 2.67 -6.17
N CYS A 4 -12.14 1.82 -5.83
CA CYS A 4 -10.84 2.21 -5.28
C CYS A 4 -9.75 1.82 -6.28
N LEU A 5 -9.46 2.68 -7.24
CA LEU A 5 -8.46 2.44 -8.30
C LEU A 5 -7.13 3.14 -7.99
N ASP A 6 -7.23 4.31 -7.33
CA ASP A 6 -6.11 5.10 -6.80
C ASP A 6 -6.52 5.76 -5.47
N THR A 7 -5.57 6.23 -4.69
CA THR A 7 -5.85 6.98 -3.45
C THR A 7 -6.52 8.33 -3.72
N THR A 8 -6.34 8.88 -4.90
CA THR A 8 -6.99 10.12 -5.35
C THR A 8 -8.48 9.97 -5.66
N ASP A 9 -9.00 8.74 -5.69
CA ASP A 9 -10.45 8.49 -5.80
C ASP A 9 -11.21 8.87 -4.52
N PHE A 10 -10.49 9.15 -3.43
CA PHE A 10 -11.02 9.56 -2.14
C PHE A 10 -10.60 11.00 -1.81
N THR A 11 -11.46 11.78 -1.14
CA THR A 11 -11.05 13.03 -0.51
C THR A 11 -10.18 12.75 0.73
N VAL A 12 -9.54 13.79 1.29
CA VAL A 12 -8.78 13.64 2.55
C VAL A 12 -9.71 13.21 3.67
N GLU A 13 -10.88 13.84 3.77
CA GLU A 13 -11.91 13.54 4.77
C GLU A 13 -12.39 12.07 4.65
N GLU A 14 -12.56 11.57 3.44
CA GLU A 14 -12.94 10.16 3.23
C GLU A 14 -11.82 9.18 3.60
N ILE A 15 -10.55 9.56 3.42
CA ILE A 15 -9.41 8.78 3.90
C ILE A 15 -9.37 8.78 5.42
N ASP A 16 -9.58 9.94 6.05
CA ASP A 16 -9.63 10.07 7.51
C ASP A 16 -10.79 9.25 8.10
N ASP A 17 -11.96 9.25 7.45
CA ASP A 17 -13.10 8.39 7.83
C ASP A 17 -12.76 6.90 7.74
N LEU A 18 -12.04 6.48 6.69
CA LEU A 18 -11.55 5.10 6.56
C LEU A 18 -10.57 4.74 7.68
N ILE A 19 -9.66 5.65 8.05
CA ILE A 19 -8.70 5.46 9.14
C ILE A 19 -9.43 5.35 10.48
N HIS A 20 -10.41 6.21 10.75
CA HIS A 20 -11.22 6.16 11.96
C HIS A 20 -12.03 4.86 12.03
N LEU A 21 -12.69 4.46 10.94
CA LEU A 21 -13.41 3.20 10.87
C LEU A 21 -12.48 1.98 11.10
N ALA A 22 -11.30 1.98 10.46
CA ALA A 22 -10.32 0.91 10.69
C ALA A 22 -9.83 0.88 12.15
N THR A 23 -9.67 2.04 12.78
CA THR A 23 -9.29 2.15 14.19
C THR A 23 -10.40 1.61 15.12
N ASP A 24 -11.66 1.92 14.82
CA ASP A 24 -12.82 1.36 15.53
C ASP A 24 -12.91 -0.17 15.38
N ILE A 25 -12.67 -0.70 14.17
CA ILE A 25 -12.63 -2.15 13.93
C ILE A 25 -11.50 -2.79 14.75
N ILE A 26 -10.32 -2.17 14.84
CA ILE A 26 -9.22 -2.67 15.66
C ILE A 26 -9.59 -2.71 17.15
N ALA A 27 -10.30 -1.70 17.64
CA ALA A 27 -10.72 -1.61 19.05
C ALA A 27 -11.78 -2.66 19.42
N ASP A 28 -12.73 -2.95 18.56
CA ASP A 28 -13.77 -3.97 18.75
C ASP A 28 -14.11 -4.72 17.45
N PRO A 29 -13.29 -5.70 17.04
CA PRO A 29 -13.54 -6.46 15.81
C PRO A 29 -14.88 -7.23 15.83
N LYS A 30 -15.35 -7.63 17.01
CA LYS A 30 -16.60 -8.43 17.14
C LYS A 30 -17.83 -7.64 16.74
N LYS A 31 -17.84 -6.33 16.93
CA LYS A 31 -18.90 -5.41 16.50
C LYS A 31 -19.18 -5.52 15.00
N TYR A 32 -18.16 -5.86 14.22
CA TYR A 32 -18.19 -5.87 12.76
C TYR A 32 -18.29 -7.28 12.14
N ALA A 33 -18.29 -8.33 12.97
CA ALA A 33 -18.17 -9.72 12.52
C ALA A 33 -19.33 -10.23 11.64
N HIS A 34 -20.44 -9.49 11.56
CA HIS A 34 -21.64 -9.87 10.81
C HIS A 34 -22.09 -8.79 9.78
N VAL A 35 -21.28 -7.75 9.58
CA VAL A 35 -21.67 -6.64 8.69
C VAL A 35 -21.80 -7.08 7.23
N CYS A 36 -20.99 -8.06 6.80
CA CYS A 36 -21.01 -8.60 5.44
C CYS A 36 -21.62 -10.00 5.35
N ASP A 37 -22.52 -10.39 6.28
CA ASP A 37 -23.19 -11.69 6.22
C ASP A 37 -23.88 -11.89 4.86
N GLY A 38 -23.60 -13.03 4.21
CA GLY A 38 -24.13 -13.37 2.89
C GLY A 38 -23.48 -12.66 1.70
N LYS A 39 -22.61 -11.67 1.93
CA LYS A 39 -21.86 -10.97 0.86
C LYS A 39 -20.63 -11.76 0.40
N LYS A 40 -20.19 -11.50 -0.82
CA LYS A 40 -19.06 -12.19 -1.44
C LYS A 40 -18.04 -11.20 -1.99
N LEU A 41 -16.78 -11.39 -1.61
CA LEU A 41 -15.62 -10.74 -2.23
C LEU A 41 -15.02 -11.68 -3.27
N ALA A 42 -14.80 -11.21 -4.49
CA ALA A 42 -13.97 -11.90 -5.47
C ALA A 42 -12.53 -11.39 -5.41
N THR A 43 -11.55 -12.30 -5.26
CA THR A 43 -10.12 -12.00 -5.33
C THR A 43 -9.56 -12.47 -6.68
N LEU A 44 -9.38 -11.54 -7.64
CA LEU A 44 -8.91 -11.83 -8.99
C LEU A 44 -7.43 -11.46 -9.12
N PHE A 45 -6.55 -12.41 -8.83
CA PHE A 45 -5.11 -12.18 -8.85
C PHE A 45 -4.48 -12.75 -10.12
N PHE A 46 -4.35 -11.89 -11.15
CA PHE A 46 -3.67 -12.23 -12.41
C PHE A 46 -2.13 -12.26 -12.23
N GLU A 47 -1.63 -11.59 -11.21
CA GLU A 47 -0.24 -11.63 -10.74
C GLU A 47 -0.20 -12.17 -9.31
N PRO A 48 0.67 -13.13 -8.98
CA PRO A 48 0.73 -13.70 -7.63
C PRO A 48 1.05 -12.67 -6.55
N SER A 49 0.31 -12.70 -5.45
CA SER A 49 0.59 -11.91 -4.26
C SER A 49 -0.04 -12.56 -3.03
N THR A 50 0.77 -13.31 -2.28
CA THR A 50 0.30 -14.06 -1.10
C THR A 50 -0.28 -13.15 -0.03
N ARG A 51 0.48 -12.14 0.42
CA ARG A 51 0.07 -11.26 1.53
C ARG A 51 -1.19 -10.45 1.20
N THR A 52 -1.22 -9.80 0.04
CA THR A 52 -2.35 -8.94 -0.34
C THR A 52 -3.63 -9.77 -0.48
N ARG A 53 -3.55 -10.93 -1.14
CA ARG A 53 -4.69 -11.82 -1.32
C ARG A 53 -5.23 -12.31 0.03
N LEU A 54 -4.38 -12.94 0.84
CA LEU A 54 -4.77 -13.47 2.16
C LEU A 54 -5.34 -12.36 3.07
N SER A 55 -4.80 -11.14 3.00
CA SER A 55 -5.30 -10.01 3.78
C SER A 55 -6.70 -9.58 3.35
N PHE A 56 -7.03 -9.57 2.05
CA PHE A 56 -8.39 -9.30 1.55
C PHE A 56 -9.36 -10.41 1.95
N GLU A 57 -8.95 -11.67 1.79
CA GLU A 57 -9.76 -12.82 2.14
C GLU A 57 -10.07 -12.85 3.64
N ALA A 58 -9.04 -12.66 4.49
CA ALA A 58 -9.21 -12.54 5.93
C ALA A 58 -10.13 -11.37 6.31
N ALA A 59 -9.96 -10.21 5.68
CA ALA A 59 -10.80 -9.03 5.93
C ALA A 59 -12.28 -9.33 5.67
N MET A 60 -12.61 -9.96 4.53
CA MET A 60 -13.98 -10.28 4.20
C MET A 60 -14.57 -11.35 5.11
N MET A 61 -13.79 -12.38 5.45
CA MET A 61 -14.23 -13.44 6.37
C MET A 61 -14.47 -12.91 7.79
N GLU A 62 -13.61 -12.00 8.28
CA GLU A 62 -13.82 -11.39 9.60
C GLU A 62 -15.03 -10.44 9.66
N LEU A 63 -15.51 -9.96 8.50
CA LEU A 63 -16.76 -9.22 8.37
C LEU A 63 -18.00 -10.13 8.25
N GLY A 64 -17.85 -11.47 8.29
CA GLY A 64 -18.94 -12.44 8.12
C GLY A 64 -19.21 -12.83 6.66
N GLY A 65 -18.49 -12.27 5.70
CA GLY A 65 -18.68 -12.55 4.28
C GLY A 65 -17.94 -13.79 3.79
N ASN A 66 -18.08 -14.07 2.50
CA ASN A 66 -17.48 -15.21 1.82
C ASN A 66 -16.50 -14.71 0.76
N VAL A 67 -15.57 -15.58 0.35
CA VAL A 67 -14.58 -15.28 -0.68
C VAL A 67 -14.61 -16.30 -1.81
N LEU A 68 -14.35 -15.84 -3.03
CA LEU A 68 -14.14 -16.65 -4.22
C LEU A 68 -13.05 -16.01 -5.08
N GLY A 69 -12.47 -16.73 -6.02
CA GLY A 69 -11.47 -16.14 -6.91
C GLY A 69 -10.35 -17.09 -7.31
N PHE A 70 -9.27 -16.52 -7.83
CA PHE A 70 -8.08 -17.25 -8.26
C PHE A 70 -6.78 -16.51 -7.87
N ALA A 71 -5.68 -17.27 -7.79
CA ALA A 71 -4.38 -16.79 -7.30
C ALA A 71 -3.37 -16.43 -8.40
N ALA A 72 -3.64 -16.84 -9.66
CA ALA A 72 -2.79 -16.58 -10.81
C ALA A 72 -3.59 -16.70 -12.12
N ALA A 73 -3.16 -15.99 -13.16
CA ALA A 73 -3.83 -15.98 -14.46
C ALA A 73 -3.97 -17.39 -15.09
N ASN A 74 -2.95 -18.25 -14.91
CA ASN A 74 -2.95 -19.60 -15.44
C ASN A 74 -3.99 -20.55 -14.80
N SER A 75 -4.56 -20.18 -13.66
CA SER A 75 -5.65 -20.92 -13.00
C SER A 75 -7.05 -20.36 -13.34
N SER A 76 -7.15 -19.47 -14.33
CA SER A 76 -8.39 -18.81 -14.76
C SER A 76 -8.61 -18.91 -16.27
N SER A 77 -9.78 -18.49 -16.75
CA SER A 77 -10.11 -18.42 -18.18
C SER A 77 -9.22 -17.43 -18.97
N ALA A 78 -8.49 -16.55 -18.29
CA ALA A 78 -7.50 -15.68 -18.93
C ALA A 78 -6.42 -16.48 -19.69
N SER A 79 -6.09 -17.68 -19.22
CA SER A 79 -5.18 -18.61 -19.92
C SER A 79 -5.71 -19.08 -21.29
N LYS A 80 -7.01 -18.92 -21.54
CA LYS A 80 -7.68 -19.25 -22.81
C LYS A 80 -7.90 -18.01 -23.70
N GLY A 81 -7.41 -16.83 -23.28
CA GLY A 81 -7.56 -15.57 -23.99
C GLY A 81 -8.81 -14.75 -23.63
N GLU A 82 -9.51 -15.08 -22.53
CA GLU A 82 -10.61 -14.26 -22.02
C GLU A 82 -10.09 -12.87 -21.61
N THR A 83 -10.80 -11.83 -22.02
CA THR A 83 -10.42 -10.46 -21.66
C THR A 83 -10.70 -10.15 -20.19
N VAL A 84 -9.93 -9.21 -19.60
CA VAL A 84 -10.19 -8.72 -18.25
C VAL A 84 -11.62 -8.20 -18.09
N GLY A 85 -12.14 -7.51 -19.13
CA GLY A 85 -13.50 -6.98 -19.12
C GLY A 85 -14.56 -8.09 -19.06
N ASP A 86 -14.40 -9.17 -19.83
CA ASP A 86 -15.34 -10.30 -19.80
C ASP A 86 -15.26 -11.05 -18.48
N THR A 87 -14.03 -11.32 -18.01
CA THR A 87 -13.83 -11.95 -16.69
C THR A 87 -14.55 -11.17 -15.59
N VAL A 88 -14.36 -9.84 -15.54
CA VAL A 88 -14.97 -8.99 -14.51
C VAL A 88 -16.49 -8.94 -14.66
N LYS A 89 -17.02 -8.87 -15.90
CA LYS A 89 -18.46 -8.86 -16.14
C LYS A 89 -19.12 -10.16 -15.64
N ILE A 90 -18.50 -11.31 -15.89
CA ILE A 90 -18.98 -12.60 -15.39
C ILE A 90 -18.89 -12.68 -13.88
N VAL A 91 -17.75 -12.28 -13.29
CA VAL A 91 -17.55 -12.34 -11.83
C VAL A 91 -18.51 -11.39 -11.09
N SER A 92 -18.89 -10.26 -11.70
CA SER A 92 -19.92 -9.36 -11.16
C SER A 92 -21.28 -10.03 -10.97
N CYS A 93 -21.55 -11.16 -11.66
CA CYS A 93 -22.75 -11.96 -11.44
C CYS A 93 -22.69 -12.82 -10.16
N TYR A 94 -21.50 -13.01 -9.58
CA TYR A 94 -21.27 -13.96 -8.49
C TYR A 94 -20.82 -13.28 -7.18
N ALA A 95 -20.28 -12.06 -7.26
CA ALA A 95 -19.72 -11.34 -6.13
C ALA A 95 -20.34 -9.95 -5.98
N ASP A 96 -20.27 -9.41 -4.78
CA ASP A 96 -20.77 -8.06 -4.43
C ASP A 96 -19.66 -7.00 -4.53
N ILE A 97 -18.39 -7.43 -4.52
CA ILE A 97 -17.19 -6.57 -4.62
C ILE A 97 -16.01 -7.38 -5.17
N ILE A 98 -15.11 -6.74 -5.91
CA ILE A 98 -13.95 -7.39 -6.53
C ILE A 98 -12.67 -6.69 -6.08
N ALA A 99 -11.70 -7.44 -5.53
CA ALA A 99 -10.31 -7.03 -5.36
C ALA A 99 -9.48 -7.64 -6.50
N MET A 100 -8.86 -6.77 -7.31
CA MET A 100 -8.16 -7.19 -8.52
C MET A 100 -6.67 -6.79 -8.46
N ARG A 101 -5.78 -7.75 -8.74
CA ARG A 101 -4.36 -7.50 -8.97
C ARG A 101 -3.96 -7.94 -10.37
N HIS A 102 -3.24 -7.07 -11.10
CA HIS A 102 -2.90 -7.32 -12.49
C HIS A 102 -1.47 -6.86 -12.83
N PRO A 103 -0.71 -7.57 -13.69
CA PRO A 103 0.63 -7.13 -14.11
C PRO A 103 0.63 -5.89 -15.02
N LEU A 104 -0.46 -5.64 -15.74
CA LEU A 104 -0.59 -4.47 -16.63
C LEU A 104 -1.18 -3.28 -15.88
N GLU A 105 -0.51 -2.15 -16.04
CA GLU A 105 -0.95 -0.85 -15.53
C GLU A 105 -2.31 -0.44 -16.11
N GLY A 106 -3.18 0.10 -15.28
CA GLY A 106 -4.52 0.54 -15.68
C GLY A 106 -5.54 -0.59 -15.90
N ALA A 107 -5.18 -1.87 -15.79
CA ALA A 107 -6.13 -2.98 -15.95
C ALA A 107 -7.33 -2.90 -14.99
N PRO A 108 -7.19 -2.55 -13.69
CA PRO A 108 -8.33 -2.33 -12.80
C PRO A 108 -9.25 -1.19 -13.26
N ARG A 109 -8.71 -0.15 -13.89
CA ARG A 109 -9.51 0.95 -14.45
C ARG A 109 -10.32 0.48 -15.65
N VAL A 110 -9.71 -0.28 -16.57
CA VAL A 110 -10.44 -0.88 -17.68
C VAL A 110 -11.54 -1.82 -17.19
N ALA A 111 -11.22 -2.63 -16.17
CA ALA A 111 -12.18 -3.52 -15.51
C ALA A 111 -13.38 -2.75 -14.92
N SER A 112 -13.15 -1.58 -14.31
CA SER A 112 -14.20 -0.79 -13.67
C SER A 112 -15.29 -0.32 -14.64
N PHE A 113 -14.97 -0.11 -15.93
CA PHE A 113 -15.95 0.24 -16.97
C PHE A 113 -16.90 -0.91 -17.34
N LYS A 114 -16.56 -2.13 -17.00
CA LYS A 114 -17.35 -3.33 -17.31
C LYS A 114 -17.98 -3.98 -16.08
N SER A 115 -17.58 -3.56 -14.88
CA SER A 115 -18.05 -4.12 -13.62
C SER A 115 -19.41 -3.57 -13.22
N ASP A 116 -20.29 -4.46 -12.72
CA ASP A 116 -21.54 -4.09 -12.07
C ASP A 116 -21.40 -3.98 -10.54
N VAL A 117 -20.18 -4.20 -10.00
CA VAL A 117 -19.88 -4.14 -8.56
C VAL A 117 -18.59 -3.31 -8.32
N PRO A 118 -18.37 -2.79 -7.10
CA PRO A 118 -17.15 -2.05 -6.79
C PRO A 118 -15.88 -2.85 -7.09
N ILE A 119 -14.87 -2.17 -7.68
CA ILE A 119 -13.53 -2.72 -7.91
C ILE A 119 -12.53 -2.05 -6.97
N ILE A 120 -11.68 -2.86 -6.35
CA ILE A 120 -10.52 -2.44 -5.58
C ILE A 120 -9.26 -2.85 -6.35
N ASN A 121 -8.41 -1.87 -6.67
CA ASN A 121 -7.06 -2.12 -7.19
C ASN A 121 -6.16 -2.66 -6.07
N ALA A 122 -5.83 -3.94 -6.15
CA ALA A 122 -4.91 -4.63 -5.23
C ALA A 122 -3.45 -4.62 -5.74
N GLY A 123 -3.15 -3.74 -6.70
CA GLY A 123 -1.85 -3.52 -7.34
C GLY A 123 -1.89 -3.78 -8.83
N ASP A 124 -1.46 -2.80 -9.64
CA ASP A 124 -1.39 -2.88 -11.09
C ASP A 124 0.02 -2.52 -11.61
N GLY A 125 0.78 -3.53 -11.96
CA GLY A 125 2.13 -3.36 -12.52
C GLY A 125 3.05 -2.50 -11.66
N GLY A 126 3.68 -1.51 -12.26
CA GLY A 126 4.49 -0.49 -11.60
C GLY A 126 3.73 0.75 -11.16
N HIS A 127 2.45 0.88 -11.52
CA HIS A 127 1.69 2.11 -11.44
C HIS A 127 1.18 2.44 -10.03
N SER A 128 0.29 1.64 -9.44
CA SER A 128 -0.36 2.00 -8.17
C SER A 128 -0.66 0.79 -7.29
N HIS A 129 -0.69 1.02 -5.97
CA HIS A 129 -1.18 0.07 -4.98
C HIS A 129 -1.95 0.80 -3.88
N PRO A 130 -3.16 1.33 -4.18
CA PRO A 130 -3.88 2.23 -3.27
C PRO A 130 -4.11 1.62 -1.89
N THR A 131 -4.38 0.32 -1.81
CA THR A 131 -4.63 -0.33 -0.52
C THR A 131 -3.35 -0.52 0.32
N GLN A 132 -2.16 -0.48 -0.28
CA GLN A 132 -0.91 -0.39 0.48
C GLN A 132 -0.76 1.02 1.05
N THR A 133 -0.99 2.04 0.26
CA THR A 133 -0.92 3.43 0.72
C THR A 133 -1.91 3.70 1.86
N LEU A 134 -3.16 3.26 1.75
CA LEU A 134 -4.14 3.38 2.84
C LEU A 134 -3.68 2.63 4.12
N THR A 135 -3.03 1.47 3.95
CA THR A 135 -2.41 0.73 5.08
C THR A 135 -1.29 1.53 5.74
N ASP A 136 -0.46 2.19 4.91
CA ASP A 136 0.66 3.01 5.38
C ASP A 136 0.14 4.23 6.15
N LEU A 137 -0.89 4.92 5.62
CA LEU A 137 -1.53 6.05 6.30
C LEU A 137 -2.15 5.64 7.65
N LEU A 138 -2.87 4.51 7.71
CA LEU A 138 -3.40 3.99 8.98
C LEU A 138 -2.28 3.71 9.98
N THR A 139 -1.15 3.15 9.53
CA THR A 139 -0.04 2.83 10.39
C THR A 139 0.62 4.09 10.94
N ILE A 140 0.87 5.09 10.08
CA ILE A 140 1.41 6.39 10.50
C ILE A 140 0.45 7.04 11.51
N TYR A 141 -0.85 7.08 11.22
CA TYR A 141 -1.84 7.67 12.12
C TYR A 141 -1.88 6.97 13.48
N ARG A 142 -1.82 5.64 13.53
CA ARG A 142 -1.84 4.89 14.80
C ARG A 142 -0.59 5.11 15.64
N GLU A 143 0.56 5.28 15.01
CA GLU A 143 1.84 5.47 15.71
C GLU A 143 2.09 6.95 16.09
N LYS A 144 1.59 7.91 15.28
CA LYS A 144 1.84 9.34 15.46
C LYS A 144 0.63 10.14 15.94
N GLY A 145 -0.57 9.58 15.86
CA GLY A 145 -1.83 10.28 16.18
C GLY A 145 -2.24 11.34 15.16
N ARG A 146 -1.48 11.49 14.07
CA ARG A 146 -1.70 12.51 13.03
C ARG A 146 -1.07 12.08 11.71
N LEU A 147 -1.42 12.78 10.62
CA LEU A 147 -0.80 12.65 9.29
C LEU A 147 -0.15 13.96 8.81
N ASP A 148 -0.28 15.02 9.56
CA ASP A 148 0.35 16.33 9.33
C ASP A 148 1.59 16.53 10.23
N HIS A 149 2.38 17.58 9.94
CA HIS A 149 3.56 17.97 10.73
C HIS A 149 4.53 16.81 10.97
N LEU A 150 4.87 16.08 9.89
CA LEU A 150 5.73 14.90 9.93
C LEU A 150 6.94 15.05 9.00
N THR A 151 8.09 14.58 9.45
CA THR A 151 9.27 14.36 8.62
C THR A 151 9.36 12.88 8.25
N ILE A 152 9.18 12.58 6.97
CA ILE A 152 9.12 11.21 6.44
C ILE A 152 10.38 10.90 5.62
N GLY A 153 11.21 10.01 6.11
CA GLY A 153 12.33 9.43 5.37
C GLY A 153 11.85 8.28 4.48
N LEU A 154 12.11 8.38 3.19
CA LEU A 154 11.86 7.31 2.21
C LEU A 154 13.23 6.78 1.78
N CYS A 155 13.50 5.50 2.03
CA CYS A 155 14.84 4.94 1.88
C CYS A 155 14.87 3.70 0.98
N GLY A 156 15.82 3.66 0.05
CA GLY A 156 16.12 2.53 -0.82
C GLY A 156 15.88 2.79 -2.31
N ASP A 157 15.09 1.95 -2.98
CA ASP A 157 14.72 2.11 -4.39
C ASP A 157 13.56 3.10 -4.53
N LEU A 158 13.87 4.37 -4.69
CA LEU A 158 12.87 5.43 -4.87
C LEU A 158 12.49 5.63 -6.34
N LYS A 159 13.27 5.06 -7.27
CA LYS A 159 13.04 5.19 -8.71
C LYS A 159 11.91 4.30 -9.21
N PHE A 160 11.89 3.03 -8.78
CA PHE A 160 10.91 2.04 -9.22
C PHE A 160 9.88 1.69 -8.13
N GLY A 161 10.02 2.32 -6.95
CA GLY A 161 9.21 2.07 -5.78
C GLY A 161 7.79 2.64 -5.89
N ARG A 162 6.85 1.94 -6.55
CA ARG A 162 5.45 2.41 -6.67
C ARG A 162 4.80 2.74 -5.34
N THR A 163 5.15 2.03 -4.25
CA THR A 163 4.62 2.31 -2.91
C THR A 163 5.12 3.64 -2.38
N VAL A 164 6.38 4.00 -2.68
CA VAL A 164 6.96 5.31 -2.37
C VAL A 164 6.22 6.41 -3.12
N HIS A 165 6.06 6.27 -4.45
CA HIS A 165 5.37 7.28 -5.27
C HIS A 165 3.93 7.49 -4.82
N SER A 166 3.21 6.40 -4.50
CA SER A 166 1.84 6.48 -4.01
C SER A 166 1.76 7.12 -2.62
N LEU A 167 2.71 6.82 -1.72
CA LEU A 167 2.77 7.43 -0.40
C LEU A 167 3.09 8.93 -0.49
N ILE A 168 4.05 9.34 -1.33
CA ILE A 168 4.32 10.75 -1.59
C ILE A 168 3.05 11.48 -2.03
N LYS A 169 2.35 10.97 -3.07
CA LYS A 169 1.12 11.56 -3.58
C LYS A 169 0.04 11.70 -2.50
N ALA A 170 -0.11 10.70 -1.64
CA ALA A 170 -1.10 10.73 -0.58
C ALA A 170 -0.72 11.74 0.51
N MET A 171 0.53 11.74 0.97
CA MET A 171 1.00 12.61 2.05
C MET A 171 1.14 14.08 1.62
N CYS A 172 1.34 14.37 0.35
CA CYS A 172 1.30 15.74 -0.20
C CYS A 172 -0.06 16.44 -0.02
N ARG A 173 -1.08 15.73 0.41
CA ARG A 173 -2.43 16.27 0.67
C ARG A 173 -2.62 16.70 2.13
N TYR A 174 -1.65 16.44 3.00
CA TYR A 174 -1.62 16.82 4.41
C TYR A 174 -0.67 18.00 4.64
N THR A 175 -0.92 18.79 5.68
CA THR A 175 -0.18 20.02 5.95
C THR A 175 1.17 19.76 6.62
N ASP A 176 2.19 20.55 6.29
CA ASP A 176 3.51 20.55 6.93
C ASP A 176 4.18 19.16 6.98
N VAL A 177 4.10 18.43 5.88
CA VAL A 177 4.87 17.21 5.67
C VAL A 177 6.18 17.56 4.96
N GLU A 178 7.30 17.06 5.48
CA GLU A 178 8.60 17.14 4.86
C GLU A 178 9.09 15.75 4.46
N PHE A 179 9.62 15.62 3.24
CA PHE A 179 10.21 14.37 2.78
C PHE A 179 11.73 14.40 2.82
N VAL A 180 12.34 13.31 3.27
CA VAL A 180 13.76 13.05 3.15
C VAL A 180 13.92 11.84 2.24
N LEU A 181 14.44 12.09 1.03
CA LEU A 181 14.59 11.09 -0.02
C LEU A 181 16.01 10.50 0.09
N ILE A 182 16.11 9.28 0.60
CA ILE A 182 17.37 8.61 0.96
C ILE A 182 17.64 7.52 -0.07
N SER A 183 18.52 7.80 -1.03
CA SER A 183 18.80 6.84 -2.11
C SER A 183 20.12 7.14 -2.80
N PRO A 184 20.77 6.15 -3.48
CA PRO A 184 21.81 6.44 -4.46
C PRO A 184 21.21 7.28 -5.60
N LYS A 185 22.04 8.05 -6.29
CA LYS A 185 21.60 8.90 -7.41
C LYS A 185 20.88 8.13 -8.51
N GLU A 186 21.34 6.91 -8.78
CA GLU A 186 20.77 6.01 -9.79
C GLU A 186 19.36 5.53 -9.45
N LEU A 187 19.00 5.52 -8.16
CA LEU A 187 17.72 5.10 -7.61
C LEU A 187 16.90 6.26 -7.02
N ALA A 188 17.26 7.50 -7.34
CA ALA A 188 16.55 8.69 -6.89
C ALA A 188 15.12 8.73 -7.42
N VAL A 189 14.26 9.45 -6.71
CA VAL A 189 12.87 9.70 -7.14
C VAL A 189 12.87 10.32 -8.54
N PRO A 190 12.04 9.81 -9.47
CA PRO A 190 11.95 10.34 -10.84
C PRO A 190 11.54 11.82 -10.88
N ASP A 191 12.04 12.55 -11.87
CA ASP A 191 11.76 13.99 -12.01
C ASP A 191 10.27 14.31 -12.09
N TYR A 192 9.46 13.45 -12.74
CA TYR A 192 8.01 13.67 -12.81
C TYR A 192 7.32 13.61 -11.43
N ILE A 193 7.83 12.86 -10.46
CA ILE A 193 7.32 12.88 -9.08
C ILE A 193 7.78 14.15 -8.37
N LYS A 194 9.00 14.61 -8.63
CA LYS A 194 9.50 15.86 -8.04
C LYS A 194 8.71 17.06 -8.57
N THR A 195 8.61 17.21 -9.88
CA THR A 195 7.96 18.38 -10.51
C THR A 195 6.45 18.36 -10.39
N ASP A 196 5.80 17.22 -10.72
CA ASP A 196 4.35 17.16 -10.88
C ASP A 196 3.62 16.86 -9.55
N VAL A 197 4.37 16.41 -8.51
CA VAL A 197 3.78 16.09 -7.21
C VAL A 197 4.38 16.94 -6.09
N LEU A 198 5.68 16.85 -5.81
CA LEU A 198 6.32 17.54 -4.69
C LEU A 198 6.34 19.06 -4.90
N ASP A 199 6.89 19.54 -6.00
CA ASP A 199 7.00 20.97 -6.32
C ASP A 199 5.61 21.58 -6.55
N ALA A 200 4.74 20.89 -7.30
CA ALA A 200 3.38 21.34 -7.54
C ALA A 200 2.52 21.46 -6.27
N SER A 201 2.81 20.64 -5.25
CA SER A 201 2.14 20.70 -3.93
C SER A 201 2.83 21.67 -2.97
N GLY A 202 3.99 22.25 -3.33
CA GLY A 202 4.79 23.10 -2.46
C GLY A 202 5.41 22.35 -1.27
N MET A 203 5.58 21.03 -1.39
CA MET A 203 6.15 20.19 -0.32
C MET A 203 7.66 20.37 -0.23
N LYS A 204 8.15 20.46 1.01
CA LYS A 204 9.58 20.49 1.28
C LYS A 204 10.16 19.08 1.13
N TYR A 205 11.27 18.96 0.43
CA TYR A 205 12.02 17.70 0.39
C TYR A 205 13.53 17.94 0.32
N THR A 206 14.28 16.96 0.78
CA THR A 206 15.74 16.94 0.77
C THR A 206 16.20 15.59 0.23
N GLU A 207 17.14 15.57 -0.70
CA GLU A 207 17.77 14.34 -1.22
C GLU A 207 19.10 14.11 -0.51
N VAL A 208 19.30 12.90 0.01
CA VAL A 208 20.54 12.49 0.70
C VAL A 208 20.95 11.07 0.29
N GLU A 209 22.24 10.77 0.40
CA GLU A 209 22.78 9.45 0.07
C GLU A 209 23.01 8.57 1.33
N HIS A 210 23.05 9.17 2.52
CA HIS A 210 23.30 8.47 3.78
C HIS A 210 22.17 8.68 4.78
N MET A 211 21.60 7.59 5.29
CA MET A 211 20.47 7.67 6.22
C MET A 211 20.90 8.19 7.60
N GLU A 212 22.14 7.90 7.99
CA GLU A 212 22.72 8.28 9.28
C GLU A 212 22.68 9.80 9.51
N ASP A 213 22.87 10.58 8.45
CA ASP A 213 22.87 12.05 8.50
C ASP A 213 21.53 12.66 8.88
N VAL A 214 20.45 11.89 8.71
CA VAL A 214 19.07 12.39 8.83
C VAL A 214 18.23 11.69 9.90
N MET A 215 18.69 10.55 10.43
CA MET A 215 17.96 9.76 11.42
C MET A 215 17.41 10.58 12.61
N PRO A 216 18.17 11.54 13.22
CA PRO A 216 17.69 12.28 14.38
C PRO A 216 16.44 13.15 14.11
N ARG A 217 16.14 13.48 12.86
CA ARG A 217 15.00 14.35 12.51
C ARG A 217 13.76 13.60 12.02
N LEU A 218 13.89 12.32 11.67
CA LEU A 218 12.78 11.54 11.11
C LEU A 218 11.71 11.20 12.15
N ASP A 219 10.45 11.34 11.77
CA ASP A 219 9.30 10.82 12.51
C ASP A 219 8.89 9.44 11.98
N VAL A 220 9.04 9.24 10.68
CA VAL A 220 8.77 7.97 9.98
C VAL A 220 9.96 7.63 9.09
N LEU A 221 10.42 6.39 9.12
CA LEU A 221 11.37 5.83 8.17
C LEU A 221 10.68 4.71 7.39
N TYR A 222 10.43 4.96 6.11
CA TYR A 222 9.84 3.99 5.20
C TYR A 222 10.93 3.36 4.34
N MET A 223 11.29 2.12 4.70
CA MET A 223 12.31 1.34 3.99
C MET A 223 11.72 0.64 2.80
N THR A 224 12.47 0.54 1.71
CA THR A 224 12.09 -0.24 0.53
C THR A 224 13.21 -1.16 0.09
N ARG A 225 12.83 -2.28 -0.48
CA ARG A 225 13.74 -3.25 -1.08
C ARG A 225 14.31 -2.71 -2.39
N ILE A 226 15.60 -2.93 -2.64
CA ILE A 226 16.19 -2.76 -3.96
C ILE A 226 15.76 -3.93 -4.85
N GLN A 227 15.00 -3.63 -5.91
CA GLN A 227 14.30 -4.63 -6.72
C GLN A 227 15.22 -5.14 -7.85
N ARG A 228 15.85 -6.31 -7.65
CA ARG A 228 16.73 -6.95 -8.65
C ARG A 228 16.11 -7.04 -10.04
N GLU A 229 14.84 -7.36 -10.10
CA GLU A 229 14.05 -7.51 -11.32
C GLU A 229 13.89 -6.24 -12.16
N ARG A 230 14.34 -5.08 -11.65
CA ARG A 230 14.28 -3.77 -12.31
C ARG A 230 15.62 -3.33 -12.92
N PHE A 231 16.71 -4.03 -12.63
CA PHE A 231 18.04 -3.72 -13.16
C PHE A 231 18.29 -4.43 -14.49
N PHE A 232 19.00 -3.75 -15.39
CA PHE A 232 19.35 -4.33 -16.69
C PHE A 232 20.53 -5.31 -16.59
N SER A 233 21.37 -5.19 -15.56
CA SER A 233 22.51 -6.08 -15.33
C SER A 233 22.63 -6.50 -13.87
N GLU A 234 23.18 -7.71 -13.64
CA GLU A 234 23.51 -8.21 -12.32
C GLU A 234 24.56 -7.35 -11.61
N ASP A 235 25.55 -6.85 -12.35
CA ASP A 235 26.62 -6.01 -11.80
C ASP A 235 26.10 -4.67 -11.28
N GLU A 236 25.08 -4.10 -11.92
CA GLU A 236 24.42 -2.88 -11.45
C GLU A 236 23.66 -3.14 -10.16
N TYR A 237 22.88 -4.23 -10.10
CA TYR A 237 22.19 -4.63 -8.88
C TYR A 237 23.14 -4.89 -7.72
N LEU A 238 24.25 -5.62 -7.96
CA LEU A 238 25.23 -5.96 -6.91
C LEU A 238 25.92 -4.72 -6.31
N ARG A 239 26.06 -3.63 -7.06
CA ARG A 239 26.61 -2.37 -6.54
C ARG A 239 25.68 -1.68 -5.55
N HIS A 240 24.38 -1.87 -5.66
CA HIS A 240 23.38 -1.15 -4.87
C HIS A 240 22.67 -2.01 -3.83
N LYS A 241 22.71 -3.35 -3.93
CA LYS A 241 21.90 -4.26 -3.10
C LYS A 241 22.10 -4.08 -1.59
N ASP A 242 23.31 -3.67 -1.17
CA ASP A 242 23.68 -3.48 0.22
C ASP A 242 23.87 -1.99 0.60
N ALA A 243 23.48 -1.07 -0.29
CA ALA A 243 23.69 0.37 -0.09
C ALA A 243 22.93 0.92 1.13
N PHE A 244 21.78 0.32 1.46
CA PHE A 244 20.91 0.77 2.55
C PHE A 244 20.45 -0.43 3.37
N VAL A 245 21.25 -0.79 4.36
CA VAL A 245 20.88 -1.80 5.35
C VAL A 245 20.62 -1.08 6.66
N LEU A 246 19.39 -1.20 7.16
CA LEU A 246 19.04 -0.73 8.50
C LEU A 246 19.41 -1.80 9.53
N ASP A 247 20.22 -1.41 10.49
CA ASP A 247 20.69 -2.20 11.62
C ASP A 247 20.50 -1.43 12.94
N PRO A 248 20.68 -2.07 14.12
CA PRO A 248 20.53 -1.40 15.42
C PRO A 248 21.48 -0.22 15.62
N GLU A 249 22.70 -0.25 15.07
CA GLU A 249 23.70 0.83 15.23
C GLU A 249 23.19 2.14 14.60
N LYS A 250 22.60 2.05 13.41
CA LYS A 250 22.00 3.22 12.74
C LYS A 250 20.80 3.80 13.48
N LEU A 251 20.15 3.00 14.30
CA LEU A 251 19.01 3.42 15.12
C LEU A 251 19.38 4.14 16.41
N GLU A 252 20.66 4.15 16.80
CA GLU A 252 21.11 4.80 18.04
C GLU A 252 20.87 6.31 18.05
N SER A 253 21.01 6.97 16.91
CA SER A 253 20.79 8.41 16.76
C SER A 253 19.33 8.80 16.48
N ALA A 254 18.46 7.84 16.20
CA ALA A 254 17.07 8.08 15.85
C ALA A 254 16.23 8.51 17.05
N LYS A 255 15.11 9.21 16.77
CA LYS A 255 14.11 9.53 17.80
C LYS A 255 13.58 8.27 18.47
N SER A 256 13.27 8.34 19.77
CA SER A 256 12.69 7.24 20.53
C SER A 256 11.31 6.82 20.03
N ASP A 257 10.60 7.74 19.38
CA ASP A 257 9.28 7.53 18.80
C ASP A 257 9.32 7.37 17.26
N LEU A 258 10.50 7.16 16.65
CA LEU A 258 10.60 6.86 15.22
C LEU A 258 9.69 5.68 14.85
N THR A 259 8.97 5.78 13.74
CA THR A 259 8.16 4.67 13.21
C THR A 259 8.86 4.07 11.98
N ILE A 260 9.34 2.84 12.09
CA ILE A 260 10.02 2.13 11.00
C ILE A 260 9.01 1.27 10.25
N MET A 261 8.85 1.54 8.96
CA MET A 261 7.87 0.90 8.08
C MET A 261 8.55 0.21 6.89
N HIS A 262 7.89 -0.81 6.35
CA HIS A 262 8.33 -1.52 5.15
C HIS A 262 7.14 -2.23 4.50
N PRO A 263 6.91 -2.12 3.17
CA PRO A 263 5.74 -2.76 2.50
C PRO A 263 5.86 -4.27 2.39
N LEU A 264 7.02 -4.84 2.75
CA LEU A 264 7.36 -6.26 2.64
C LEU A 264 7.19 -6.85 1.20
N PRO A 265 7.93 -7.88 0.78
CA PRO A 265 8.91 -8.61 1.61
C PRO A 265 10.22 -7.81 1.77
N ARG A 266 10.84 -7.92 2.92
CA ARG A 266 12.24 -7.51 3.08
C ARG A 266 13.16 -8.68 2.69
N VAL A 267 14.40 -8.37 2.31
CA VAL A 267 15.44 -9.35 2.00
C VAL A 267 16.68 -9.08 2.87
N HIS A 268 17.40 -7.98 2.62
CA HIS A 268 18.64 -7.63 3.33
C HIS A 268 18.59 -6.21 3.90
N GLU A 269 17.66 -5.38 3.45
CA GLU A 269 17.59 -3.96 3.74
C GLU A 269 17.18 -3.62 5.19
N ILE A 270 16.75 -4.60 5.96
CA ILE A 270 16.56 -4.51 7.42
C ILE A 270 17.08 -5.79 8.03
N THR A 271 18.04 -5.71 8.95
CA THR A 271 18.56 -6.88 9.67
C THR A 271 17.52 -7.45 10.63
N VAL A 272 17.62 -8.74 10.93
CA VAL A 272 16.66 -9.43 11.81
C VAL A 272 16.68 -8.86 13.24
N ASP A 273 17.81 -8.37 13.68
CA ASP A 273 17.97 -7.80 15.03
C ASP A 273 17.12 -6.53 15.24
N VAL A 274 16.72 -5.85 14.17
CA VAL A 274 15.79 -4.69 14.22
C VAL A 274 14.36 -5.12 14.57
N ASP A 275 14.00 -6.41 14.41
CA ASP A 275 12.64 -6.89 14.72
C ASP A 275 12.26 -6.73 16.18
N ASP A 276 13.24 -6.75 17.09
CA ASP A 276 13.03 -6.59 18.51
C ASP A 276 13.00 -5.10 18.96
N ASP A 277 13.31 -4.16 18.05
CA ASP A 277 13.20 -2.73 18.34
C ASP A 277 11.72 -2.30 18.39
N PRO A 278 11.26 -1.63 19.46
CA PRO A 278 9.86 -1.21 19.59
C PRO A 278 9.39 -0.24 18.50
N ARG A 279 10.33 0.40 17.80
CA ARG A 279 10.08 1.31 16.66
C ARG A 279 9.82 0.57 15.36
N ALA A 280 10.15 -0.74 15.27
CA ALA A 280 9.90 -1.58 14.11
C ALA A 280 8.41 -1.92 13.98
N LYS A 281 7.72 -1.29 13.04
CA LYS A 281 6.26 -1.40 12.87
C LYS A 281 5.81 -2.12 11.60
N TYR A 282 6.71 -2.65 10.79
CA TYR A 282 6.38 -3.24 9.50
C TYR A 282 5.53 -4.53 9.60
N PHE A 283 5.58 -5.29 10.68
CA PHE A 283 4.66 -6.41 10.90
C PHE A 283 3.29 -5.93 11.39
N GLU A 284 3.26 -4.91 12.26
CA GLU A 284 2.00 -4.27 12.66
C GLU A 284 1.36 -3.54 11.48
N GLN A 285 2.16 -2.92 10.59
CA GLN A 285 1.71 -2.35 9.32
C GLN A 285 1.00 -3.42 8.47
N ALA A 286 1.58 -4.62 8.32
CA ALA A 286 0.94 -5.72 7.60
C ALA A 286 -0.41 -6.12 8.21
N LYS A 287 -0.50 -6.14 9.56
CA LYS A 287 -1.73 -6.41 10.30
C LYS A 287 -2.75 -5.29 10.12
N ASN A 288 -2.32 -4.02 10.17
CA ASN A 288 -3.16 -2.85 9.89
C ASN A 288 -3.80 -2.93 8.50
N GLY A 289 -3.08 -3.51 7.54
CA GLY A 289 -3.58 -3.73 6.19
C GLY A 289 -4.88 -4.54 6.15
N LYS A 290 -5.05 -5.54 7.01
CA LYS A 290 -6.30 -6.30 7.10
C LYS A 290 -7.46 -5.40 7.57
N TYR A 291 -7.26 -4.64 8.62
CA TYR A 291 -8.29 -3.76 9.18
C TYR A 291 -8.67 -2.60 8.24
N MET A 292 -7.68 -2.03 7.55
CA MET A 292 -7.94 -1.03 6.52
C MET A 292 -8.76 -1.62 5.35
N ARG A 293 -8.49 -2.87 4.96
CA ARG A 293 -9.29 -3.58 3.94
C ARG A 293 -10.70 -3.88 4.41
N MET A 294 -10.90 -4.18 5.70
CA MET A 294 -12.24 -4.31 6.27
C MET A 294 -13.01 -2.99 6.15
N ALA A 295 -12.43 -1.87 6.58
CA ALA A 295 -13.03 -0.54 6.45
C ALA A 295 -13.34 -0.19 4.99
N LEU A 296 -12.41 -0.43 4.08
CA LEU A 296 -12.58 -0.15 2.65
C LEU A 296 -13.70 -0.98 2.01
N ILE A 297 -13.77 -2.28 2.31
CA ILE A 297 -14.83 -3.19 1.82
C ILE A 297 -16.19 -2.68 2.28
N MET A 298 -16.34 -2.41 3.59
CA MET A 298 -17.59 -1.89 4.15
C MET A 298 -18.01 -0.57 3.49
N THR A 299 -17.09 0.37 3.37
CA THR A 299 -17.36 1.69 2.78
C THR A 299 -17.81 1.59 1.32
N LEU A 300 -17.11 0.79 0.51
CA LEU A 300 -17.45 0.63 -0.90
C LEU A 300 -18.80 -0.12 -1.10
N LEU A 301 -19.07 -1.13 -0.28
CA LEU A 301 -20.36 -1.82 -0.29
C LEU A 301 -21.52 -0.91 0.15
N LYS A 302 -21.29 -0.05 1.16
CA LYS A 302 -22.28 0.95 1.58
C LYS A 302 -22.53 1.99 0.48
N TRP A 303 -21.49 2.52 -0.14
CA TRP A 303 -21.65 3.45 -1.27
C TRP A 303 -22.27 2.81 -2.51
N GLY A 304 -22.15 1.51 -2.67
CA GLY A 304 -22.80 0.71 -3.71
C GLY A 304 -24.26 0.39 -3.41
N GLY A 305 -24.77 0.75 -2.22
CA GLY A 305 -26.13 0.40 -1.79
C GLY A 305 -26.32 -1.09 -1.45
N VAL A 306 -25.23 -1.81 -1.18
CA VAL A 306 -25.22 -3.25 -0.85
C VAL A 306 -25.30 -3.46 0.66
N LEU A 307 -24.81 -2.50 1.45
CA LEU A 307 -24.95 -2.40 2.90
C LEU A 307 -25.79 -1.17 3.27
N GLU A 308 -26.51 -1.24 4.40
CA GLU A 308 -27.25 -0.10 4.98
C GLU A 308 -26.35 0.92 5.67
#